data_8d73295546b6b5e00c85a6b32b38a489
#
_entry.id   8d73295546b6b5e00c85a6b32b38a489
#
_cell.length_a   1.000
_cell.length_b   1.000
_cell.length_c   1.000
_cell.angle_alpha   90.00
_cell.angle_beta   90.00
_cell.angle_gamma   90.00
#
_symmetry.space_group_name_H-M   'P 1'
#
loop_
_entity.id
_entity.type
_entity.pdbx_description
1 polymer ?
#
loop_
_entity_poly.entity_id
_entity_poly.type
_entity_poly.pdbx_seq_one_letter_code
_entity_poly.pdbx_strand_id
1 'polypeptide(L)'
;MTRAEMPRIERMLLAVIEAVPVWHPAHATFEPFPVFGWVVHHPDGPIVVDTGVGIGNSAIDGWYQPRVTPLADALDALGVDPGDVAAVVLSHLHFDHCGQQAALACPVHVQVTEWSAAQTEHYTVPEWADIRGERLRLVEGDAEVTPGVRIVATPGHTPGHQSVVVEGGDRRVVLAGQCVFLSLIHI
;
A
#
# COMPACT_ATOMS: atom_id res chain seq x y z
N MET A 1 -30.67 7.54 13.04
CA MET A 1 -29.68 6.94 12.12
C MET A 1 -28.66 6.18 12.96
N THR A 2 -28.65 4.87 12.89
CA THR A 2 -27.61 4.04 13.52
C THR A 2 -26.27 4.39 12.87
N ARG A 3 -25.30 4.85 13.66
CA ARG A 3 -23.92 5.03 13.18
C ARG A 3 -23.40 3.67 12.72
N ALA A 4 -22.83 3.61 11.52
CA ALA A 4 -22.23 2.38 10.99
C ALA A 4 -21.12 1.89 11.94
N GLU A 5 -21.06 0.59 12.18
CA GLU A 5 -20.00 -0.02 12.99
C GLU A 5 -18.65 0.15 12.30
N MET A 6 -17.56 0.23 13.10
CA MET A 6 -16.20 0.28 12.57
C MET A 6 -15.93 -1.00 11.76
N PRO A 7 -15.53 -0.91 10.48
CA PRO A 7 -15.07 -2.07 9.73
C PRO A 7 -13.92 -2.79 10.43
N ARG A 8 -13.85 -4.11 10.32
CA ARG A 8 -12.69 -4.88 10.73
C ARG A 8 -11.51 -4.50 9.84
N ILE A 9 -10.36 -4.23 10.45
CA ILE A 9 -9.12 -3.90 9.75
C ILE A 9 -8.08 -4.92 10.15
N GLU A 10 -7.46 -5.57 9.17
CA GLU A 10 -6.45 -6.61 9.39
C GLU A 10 -5.17 -6.28 8.63
N ARG A 11 -4.06 -6.63 9.26
CA ARG A 11 -2.73 -6.39 8.71
C ARG A 11 -2.21 -7.66 8.02
N MET A 12 -1.64 -7.50 6.83
CA MET A 12 -0.92 -8.53 6.09
C MET A 12 0.59 -8.28 6.19
N LEU A 13 1.38 -9.32 6.49
CA LEU A 13 2.83 -9.27 6.29
C LEU A 13 3.10 -9.70 4.84
N LEU A 14 3.48 -8.74 4.00
CA LEU A 14 3.65 -8.94 2.55
C LEU A 14 5.09 -9.18 2.14
N ALA A 15 6.05 -8.70 2.93
CA ALA A 15 7.46 -9.06 2.77
C ALA A 15 8.26 -8.79 4.04
N VAL A 16 9.49 -9.31 4.07
CA VAL A 16 10.55 -8.84 4.96
C VAL A 16 11.73 -8.44 4.07
N ILE A 17 12.17 -7.20 4.16
CA ILE A 17 13.39 -6.71 3.51
C ILE A 17 14.58 -7.16 4.36
N GLU A 18 15.48 -7.97 3.80
CA GLU A 18 16.59 -8.59 4.53
C GLU A 18 17.92 -7.83 4.36
N ALA A 19 18.01 -6.95 3.37
CA ALA A 19 19.21 -6.19 3.07
C ALA A 19 18.88 -4.84 2.45
N VAL A 20 19.87 -3.97 2.39
CA VAL A 20 19.88 -2.77 1.53
C VAL A 20 21.20 -2.71 0.77
N PRO A 21 21.23 -2.10 -0.43
CA PRO A 21 22.46 -2.00 -1.21
C PRO A 21 23.58 -1.26 -0.45
N VAL A 22 24.83 -1.56 -0.78
CA VAL A 22 26.01 -0.95 -0.13
C VAL A 22 26.06 0.57 -0.23
N TRP A 23 25.45 1.15 -1.25
CA TRP A 23 25.33 2.60 -1.44
C TRP A 23 24.17 3.23 -0.64
N HIS A 24 23.31 2.42 -0.02
CA HIS A 24 22.20 2.94 0.79
C HIS A 24 22.71 3.56 2.10
N PRO A 25 22.24 4.74 2.52
CA PRO A 25 22.72 5.42 3.73
C PRO A 25 22.64 4.57 5.01
N ALA A 26 21.63 3.69 5.11
CA ALA A 26 21.44 2.81 6.27
C ALA A 26 22.23 1.49 6.19
N HIS A 27 23.05 1.24 5.17
CA HIS A 27 23.67 -0.07 4.95
C HIS A 27 24.45 -0.60 6.18
N ALA A 28 25.19 0.25 6.86
CA ALA A 28 26.00 -0.15 8.01
C ALA A 28 25.19 -0.46 9.30
N THR A 29 23.96 0.03 9.38
CA THR A 29 23.08 -0.10 10.55
C THR A 29 21.76 -0.75 10.20
N PHE A 30 21.67 -1.37 9.03
CA PHE A 30 20.44 -1.96 8.55
C PHE A 30 20.07 -3.20 9.36
N GLU A 31 18.84 -3.24 9.78
CA GLU A 31 18.18 -4.42 10.36
C GLU A 31 16.99 -4.82 9.47
N PRO A 32 16.74 -6.13 9.28
CA PRO A 32 15.58 -6.58 8.51
C PRO A 32 14.28 -5.95 9.02
N PHE A 33 13.43 -5.48 8.11
CA PHE A 33 12.16 -4.88 8.50
C PHE A 33 10.97 -5.43 7.70
N PRO A 34 9.79 -5.50 8.33
CA PRO A 34 8.59 -6.02 7.67
C PRO A 34 7.95 -4.96 6.78
N VAL A 35 7.40 -5.42 5.65
CA VAL A 35 6.54 -4.67 4.75
C VAL A 35 5.11 -5.13 4.95
N PHE A 36 4.23 -4.19 5.27
CA PHE A 36 2.84 -4.48 5.57
C PHE A 36 1.90 -3.90 4.52
N GLY A 37 0.80 -4.62 4.28
CA GLY A 37 -0.42 -4.10 3.70
C GLY A 37 -1.59 -4.31 4.65
N TRP A 38 -2.76 -3.82 4.29
CA TRP A 38 -3.95 -3.87 5.13
C TRP A 38 -5.18 -4.28 4.33
N VAL A 39 -6.11 -4.98 4.98
CA VAL A 39 -7.45 -5.23 4.48
C VAL A 39 -8.44 -4.50 5.37
N VAL A 40 -9.29 -3.67 4.77
CA VAL A 40 -10.47 -3.08 5.39
C VAL A 40 -11.68 -3.89 4.93
N HIS A 41 -12.33 -4.63 5.83
CA HIS A 41 -13.50 -5.44 5.52
C HIS A 41 -14.75 -4.54 5.48
N HIS A 42 -15.01 -3.96 4.31
CA HIS A 42 -16.15 -3.08 4.09
C HIS A 42 -17.37 -3.85 3.54
N PRO A 43 -18.62 -3.46 3.86
CA PRO A 43 -19.83 -4.11 3.33
C PRO A 43 -19.92 -4.11 1.80
N ASP A 44 -19.36 -3.10 1.13
CA ASP A 44 -19.33 -3.00 -0.34
C ASP A 44 -18.20 -3.83 -0.98
N GLY A 45 -17.47 -4.60 -0.19
CA GLY A 45 -16.33 -5.43 -0.57
C GLY A 45 -15.03 -4.99 0.10
N PRO A 46 -14.08 -5.93 0.30
CA PRO A 46 -12.80 -5.64 0.94
C PRO A 46 -11.99 -4.59 0.17
N ILE A 47 -11.32 -3.69 0.91
CA ILE A 47 -10.39 -2.71 0.35
C ILE A 47 -8.98 -3.07 0.82
N VAL A 48 -8.06 -3.21 -0.13
CA VAL A 48 -6.64 -3.47 0.14
C VAL A 48 -5.89 -2.15 0.15
N VAL A 49 -5.08 -1.93 1.18
CA VAL A 49 -4.17 -0.77 1.27
C VAL A 49 -2.74 -1.28 1.24
N ASP A 50 -2.03 -0.92 0.19
CA ASP A 50 -0.70 -1.38 -0.22
C ASP A 50 -0.63 -2.89 -0.54
N THR A 51 0.24 -3.24 -1.49
CA THR A 51 0.34 -4.60 -2.06
C THR A 51 1.74 -5.21 -1.91
N GLY A 52 2.63 -4.55 -1.16
CA GLY A 52 3.94 -5.09 -0.85
C GLY A 52 4.93 -5.09 -2.01
N VAL A 53 6.01 -5.83 -1.83
CA VAL A 53 7.07 -6.03 -2.83
C VAL A 53 6.58 -6.97 -3.94
N GLY A 54 6.89 -6.65 -5.18
CA GLY A 54 6.62 -7.54 -6.32
C GLY A 54 7.59 -8.72 -6.38
N ILE A 55 7.37 -9.58 -7.35
CA ILE A 55 8.13 -10.83 -7.54
C ILE A 55 8.82 -10.82 -8.90
N GLY A 56 10.07 -11.31 -8.96
CA GLY A 56 10.76 -11.58 -10.22
C GLY A 56 11.54 -10.40 -10.80
N ASN A 57 11.88 -9.39 -10.00
CA ASN A 57 12.82 -8.35 -10.40
C ASN A 57 14.21 -8.63 -9.81
N SER A 58 15.15 -9.04 -10.65
CA SER A 58 16.48 -9.46 -10.22
C SER A 58 17.31 -8.36 -9.53
N ALA A 59 17.06 -7.08 -9.84
CA ALA A 59 17.73 -5.97 -9.17
C ALA A 59 17.21 -5.81 -7.74
N ILE A 60 15.90 -5.83 -7.55
CA ILE A 60 15.28 -5.78 -6.22
C ILE A 60 15.70 -7.02 -5.41
N ASP A 61 15.64 -8.21 -6.02
CA ASP A 61 16.04 -9.46 -5.36
C ASP A 61 17.51 -9.43 -4.93
N GLY A 62 18.39 -8.88 -5.76
CA GLY A 62 19.83 -8.75 -5.45
C GLY A 62 20.14 -7.68 -4.40
N TRP A 63 19.44 -6.55 -4.43
CA TRP A 63 19.74 -5.40 -3.56
C TRP A 63 19.08 -5.47 -2.20
N TYR A 64 17.81 -5.93 -2.17
CA TYR A 64 16.96 -5.88 -0.96
C TYR A 64 16.69 -7.26 -0.36
N GLN A 65 16.94 -8.33 -1.12
CA GLN A 65 16.76 -9.73 -0.72
C GLN A 65 15.41 -9.96 -0.02
N PRO A 66 14.28 -9.52 -0.61
CA PRO A 66 13.01 -9.56 0.07
C PRO A 66 12.52 -11.01 0.20
N ARG A 67 12.05 -11.40 1.38
CA ARG A 67 11.20 -12.58 1.53
C ARG A 67 9.76 -12.16 1.30
N VAL A 68 9.25 -12.41 0.11
CA VAL A 68 7.92 -11.97 -0.31
C VAL A 68 6.86 -13.02 0.04
N THR A 69 5.74 -12.57 0.61
CA THR A 69 4.50 -13.33 0.71
C THR A 69 3.62 -12.95 -0.48
N PRO A 70 3.19 -13.90 -1.33
CA PRO A 70 2.24 -13.61 -2.40
C PRO A 70 0.97 -12.96 -1.85
N LEU A 71 0.49 -11.90 -2.49
CA LEU A 71 -0.69 -11.17 -2.02
C LEU A 71 -1.93 -12.07 -1.93
N ALA A 72 -2.08 -12.99 -2.89
CA ALA A 72 -3.18 -13.95 -2.88
C ALA A 72 -3.16 -14.85 -1.63
N ASP A 73 -1.96 -15.33 -1.24
CA ASP A 73 -1.80 -16.17 -0.06
C ASP A 73 -2.09 -15.38 1.23
N ALA A 74 -1.67 -14.11 1.27
CA ALA A 74 -1.94 -13.23 2.41
C ALA A 74 -3.43 -12.90 2.55
N LEU A 75 -4.15 -12.74 1.44
CA LEU A 75 -5.60 -12.53 1.42
C LEU A 75 -6.34 -13.81 1.82
N ASP A 76 -5.95 -14.98 1.28
CA ASP A 76 -6.54 -16.28 1.63
C ASP A 76 -6.42 -16.57 3.12
N ALA A 77 -5.28 -16.27 3.73
CA ALA A 77 -5.07 -16.41 5.18
C ALA A 77 -6.04 -15.57 6.04
N LEU A 78 -6.61 -14.49 5.46
CA LEU A 78 -7.63 -13.65 6.08
C LEU A 78 -9.06 -14.03 5.65
N GLY A 79 -9.21 -15.07 4.82
CA GLY A 79 -10.50 -15.49 4.27
C GLY A 79 -11.06 -14.53 3.23
N VAL A 80 -10.21 -13.81 2.50
CA VAL A 80 -10.58 -12.86 1.46
C VAL A 80 -10.22 -13.44 0.08
N ASP A 81 -11.24 -13.65 -0.75
CA ASP A 81 -11.01 -14.00 -2.16
C ASP A 81 -10.47 -12.75 -2.91
N PRO A 82 -9.35 -12.85 -3.64
CA PRO A 82 -8.86 -11.76 -4.48
C PRO A 82 -9.90 -11.21 -5.46
N GLY A 83 -10.84 -12.04 -5.92
CA GLY A 83 -11.94 -11.65 -6.80
C GLY A 83 -13.00 -10.78 -6.14
N ASP A 84 -13.10 -10.82 -4.82
CA ASP A 84 -14.07 -10.02 -4.04
C ASP A 84 -13.51 -8.63 -3.65
N VAL A 85 -12.21 -8.38 -3.85
CA VAL A 85 -11.59 -7.10 -3.51
C VAL A 85 -12.22 -5.99 -4.35
N ALA A 86 -12.84 -5.02 -3.68
CA ALA A 86 -13.56 -3.93 -4.34
C ALA A 86 -12.64 -2.82 -4.83
N ALA A 87 -11.54 -2.55 -4.12
CA ALA A 87 -10.57 -1.53 -4.48
C ALA A 87 -9.19 -1.77 -3.85
N VAL A 88 -8.17 -1.22 -4.49
CA VAL A 88 -6.84 -1.03 -3.92
C VAL A 88 -6.59 0.47 -3.72
N VAL A 89 -6.00 0.83 -2.60
CA VAL A 89 -5.42 2.16 -2.38
C VAL A 89 -3.93 1.99 -2.17
N LEU A 90 -3.11 2.56 -3.04
CA LEU A 90 -1.65 2.56 -2.86
C LEU A 90 -1.26 3.85 -2.14
N SER A 91 -0.61 3.71 -0.97
CA SER A 91 -0.13 4.87 -0.21
C SER A 91 0.83 5.70 -1.05
N HIS A 92 1.68 5.04 -1.81
CA HIS A 92 2.57 5.59 -2.82
C HIS A 92 3.09 4.48 -3.75
N LEU A 93 3.94 4.80 -4.73
CA LEU A 93 4.36 3.87 -5.78
C LEU A 93 5.81 3.37 -5.62
N HIS A 94 6.42 3.39 -4.44
CA HIS A 94 7.67 2.68 -4.24
C HIS A 94 7.47 1.16 -4.36
N PHE A 95 8.55 0.47 -4.71
CA PHE A 95 8.57 -0.95 -5.08
C PHE A 95 8.02 -1.88 -3.98
N ASP A 96 8.07 -1.46 -2.74
CA ASP A 96 7.63 -2.20 -1.55
C ASP A 96 6.16 -1.95 -1.17
N HIS A 97 5.45 -1.10 -1.93
CA HIS A 97 4.03 -0.80 -1.73
C HIS A 97 3.14 -1.17 -2.92
N CYS A 98 3.64 -1.04 -4.15
CA CYS A 98 2.83 -1.26 -5.36
C CYS A 98 3.11 -2.59 -6.06
N GLY A 99 4.03 -3.41 -5.55
CA GLY A 99 4.66 -4.51 -6.28
C GLY A 99 3.71 -5.62 -6.76
N GLN A 100 2.60 -5.86 -6.08
CA GLN A 100 1.68 -6.95 -6.43
C GLN A 100 0.27 -6.48 -6.81
N GLN A 101 0.06 -5.19 -7.10
CA GLN A 101 -1.27 -4.66 -7.46
C GLN A 101 -1.88 -5.32 -8.71
N ALA A 102 -1.05 -5.87 -9.59
CA ALA A 102 -1.51 -6.57 -10.79
C ALA A 102 -2.19 -7.92 -10.51
N ALA A 103 -2.04 -8.46 -9.30
CA ALA A 103 -2.74 -9.67 -8.87
C ALA A 103 -4.26 -9.46 -8.65
N LEU A 104 -4.71 -8.19 -8.58
CA LEU A 104 -6.11 -7.84 -8.35
C LEU A 104 -6.69 -7.16 -9.59
N ALA A 105 -7.94 -7.48 -9.93
CA ALA A 105 -8.61 -6.92 -11.10
C ALA A 105 -9.37 -5.60 -10.83
N CYS A 106 -9.50 -5.21 -9.57
CA CYS A 106 -10.27 -4.05 -9.12
C CYS A 106 -9.60 -2.69 -9.41
N PRO A 107 -10.33 -1.57 -9.22
CA PRO A 107 -9.77 -0.22 -9.29
C PRO A 107 -8.63 0.00 -8.32
N VAL A 108 -7.61 0.76 -8.73
CA VAL A 108 -6.41 1.12 -7.95
C VAL A 108 -6.32 2.64 -7.85
N HIS A 109 -6.42 3.18 -6.65
CA HIS A 109 -6.42 4.60 -6.36
C HIS A 109 -5.00 5.10 -6.10
N VAL A 110 -4.57 6.11 -6.85
CA VAL A 110 -3.23 6.71 -6.78
C VAL A 110 -3.36 8.24 -6.95
N GLN A 111 -2.60 9.03 -6.20
CA GLN A 111 -2.55 10.47 -6.40
C GLN A 111 -1.96 10.83 -7.77
N VAL A 112 -2.49 11.86 -8.43
CA VAL A 112 -1.97 12.39 -9.71
C VAL A 112 -0.48 12.71 -9.60
N THR A 113 -0.07 13.34 -8.50
CA THR A 113 1.33 13.71 -8.25
C THR A 113 2.22 12.48 -8.07
N GLU A 114 1.73 11.42 -7.44
CA GLU A 114 2.45 10.16 -7.29
C GLU A 114 2.62 9.44 -8.63
N TRP A 115 1.53 9.38 -9.40
CA TRP A 115 1.56 8.81 -10.74
C TRP A 115 2.58 9.51 -11.64
N SER A 116 2.64 10.84 -11.55
CA SER A 116 3.63 11.64 -12.29
C SER A 116 5.05 11.40 -11.80
N ALA A 117 5.27 11.32 -10.49
CA ALA A 117 6.58 11.04 -9.90
C ALA A 117 7.10 9.66 -10.31
N ALA A 118 6.23 8.66 -10.36
CA ALA A 118 6.58 7.30 -10.75
C ALA A 118 7.04 7.15 -12.22
N GLN A 119 6.86 8.17 -13.06
CA GLN A 119 7.39 8.20 -14.43
C GLN A 119 8.88 8.61 -14.47
N THR A 120 9.45 9.04 -13.34
CA THR A 120 10.87 9.42 -13.29
C THR A 120 11.76 8.19 -13.15
N GLU A 121 12.94 8.26 -13.76
CA GLU A 121 13.92 7.17 -13.72
C GLU A 121 14.32 6.84 -12.27
N HIS A 122 14.44 5.56 -11.96
CA HIS A 122 14.82 5.01 -10.63
C HIS A 122 13.85 5.30 -9.48
N TYR A 123 12.64 5.80 -9.75
CA TYR A 123 11.66 6.02 -8.71
C TYR A 123 11.08 4.71 -8.16
N THR A 124 10.76 3.79 -9.04
CA THR A 124 10.14 2.50 -8.72
C THR A 124 10.51 1.46 -9.79
N VAL A 125 9.96 0.26 -9.65
CA VAL A 125 9.98 -0.76 -10.72
C VAL A 125 8.84 -0.46 -11.69
N PRO A 126 9.10 -0.02 -12.93
CA PRO A 126 8.06 0.47 -13.83
C PRO A 126 6.94 -0.56 -14.08
N GLU A 127 7.31 -1.84 -14.21
CA GLU A 127 6.36 -2.93 -14.48
C GLU A 127 5.39 -3.14 -13.31
N TRP A 128 5.81 -2.85 -12.07
CA TRP A 128 4.98 -2.98 -10.87
C TRP A 128 4.07 -1.79 -10.65
N ALA A 129 4.48 -0.61 -11.13
CA ALA A 129 3.66 0.59 -11.11
C ALA A 129 2.75 0.74 -12.34
N ASP A 130 2.83 -0.17 -13.33
CA ASP A 130 2.01 -0.13 -14.55
C ASP A 130 0.56 -0.56 -14.27
N ILE A 131 -0.27 0.40 -13.90
CA ILE A 131 -1.71 0.21 -13.68
C ILE A 131 -2.45 0.59 -14.95
N ARG A 132 -3.02 -0.39 -15.66
CA ARG A 132 -3.57 -0.18 -17.00
C ARG A 132 -5.08 0.02 -17.02
N GLY A 133 -5.50 0.83 -18.02
CA GLY A 133 -6.89 0.97 -18.42
C GLY A 133 -7.80 1.49 -17.31
N GLU A 134 -8.97 0.90 -17.24
CA GLU A 134 -10.01 1.32 -16.30
C GLU A 134 -9.72 1.01 -14.83
N ARG A 135 -8.63 0.29 -14.55
CA ARG A 135 -8.22 0.05 -13.16
C ARG A 135 -7.64 1.29 -12.50
N LEU A 136 -6.91 2.13 -13.24
CA LEU A 136 -6.30 3.33 -12.67
C LEU A 136 -7.37 4.36 -12.29
N ARG A 137 -7.36 4.77 -11.04
CA ARG A 137 -8.16 5.86 -10.47
C ARG A 137 -7.22 6.94 -9.95
N LEU A 138 -7.02 7.96 -10.75
CA LEU A 138 -6.24 9.13 -10.35
C LEU A 138 -7.06 9.99 -9.40
N VAL A 139 -6.45 10.32 -8.26
CA VAL A 139 -7.04 11.14 -7.20
C VAL A 139 -6.25 12.44 -7.09
N GLU A 140 -6.94 13.55 -6.91
CA GLU A 140 -6.33 14.85 -6.65
C GLU A 140 -6.74 15.34 -5.25
N GLY A 141 -5.81 15.27 -4.29
CA GLY A 141 -6.08 15.60 -2.90
C GLY A 141 -6.88 14.52 -2.15
N ASP A 142 -7.81 14.96 -1.31
CA ASP A 142 -8.64 14.08 -0.51
C ASP A 142 -9.82 13.52 -1.32
N ALA A 143 -10.16 12.25 -1.13
CA ALA A 143 -11.29 11.59 -1.81
C ALA A 143 -11.94 10.51 -0.95
N GLU A 144 -13.19 10.21 -1.18
CA GLU A 144 -13.87 9.06 -0.64
C GLU A 144 -13.74 7.87 -1.61
N VAL A 145 -13.32 6.71 -1.10
CA VAL A 145 -13.25 5.46 -1.85
C VAL A 145 -14.62 4.75 -1.81
N THR A 146 -15.17 4.67 -0.61
CA THR A 146 -16.53 4.16 -0.30
C THR A 146 -16.98 4.81 1.02
N PRO A 147 -18.27 4.80 1.38
CA PRO A 147 -18.75 5.44 2.60
C PRO A 147 -17.96 5.04 3.85
N GLY A 148 -17.32 6.02 4.51
CA GLY A 148 -16.50 5.80 5.70
C GLY A 148 -15.06 5.35 5.44
N VAL A 149 -14.62 5.23 4.17
CA VAL A 149 -13.22 4.98 3.82
C VAL A 149 -12.73 6.08 2.88
N ARG A 150 -11.80 6.90 3.37
CA ARG A 150 -11.32 8.09 2.68
C ARG A 150 -9.82 8.05 2.48
N ILE A 151 -9.40 8.54 1.34
CA ILE A 151 -8.01 8.92 1.05
C ILE A 151 -7.80 10.33 1.57
N VAL A 152 -6.67 10.56 2.22
CA VAL A 152 -6.18 11.90 2.62
C VAL A 152 -4.79 12.08 2.05
N ALA A 153 -4.57 13.16 1.30
CA ALA A 153 -3.25 13.49 0.78
C ALA A 153 -2.30 13.82 1.94
N THR A 154 -1.18 13.11 2.02
CA THR A 154 -0.17 13.28 3.06
C THR A 154 1.24 13.33 2.45
N PRO A 155 1.50 14.31 1.56
CA PRO A 155 2.80 14.43 0.90
C PRO A 155 3.93 14.62 1.91
N GLY A 156 5.09 14.06 1.61
CA GLY A 156 6.27 14.12 2.48
C GLY A 156 7.29 13.06 2.10
N HIS A 157 7.01 11.79 2.43
CA HIS A 157 7.85 10.66 2.02
C HIS A 157 7.99 10.60 0.49
N THR A 158 6.87 10.76 -0.20
CA THR A 158 6.82 11.03 -1.64
C THR A 158 5.94 12.25 -1.93
N PRO A 159 6.05 12.87 -3.13
CA PRO A 159 5.23 14.03 -3.49
C PRO A 159 3.72 13.74 -3.52
N GLY A 160 3.34 12.50 -3.82
CA GLY A 160 1.95 12.08 -3.92
C GLY A 160 1.56 11.03 -2.87
N HIS A 161 2.29 10.93 -1.76
CA HIS A 161 1.91 10.03 -0.67
C HIS A 161 0.51 10.35 -0.15
N GLN A 162 -0.24 9.28 0.15
CA GLN A 162 -1.59 9.37 0.73
C GLN A 162 -1.78 8.36 1.86
N SER A 163 -2.60 8.73 2.83
CA SER A 163 -3.04 7.87 3.93
C SER A 163 -4.50 7.49 3.74
N VAL A 164 -4.92 6.38 4.35
CA VAL A 164 -6.33 5.96 4.36
C VAL A 164 -6.91 6.16 5.74
N VAL A 165 -8.05 6.85 5.80
CA VAL A 165 -8.84 7.06 7.02
C VAL A 165 -10.09 6.19 6.95
N VAL A 166 -10.27 5.31 7.93
CA VAL A 166 -11.45 4.45 8.09
C VAL A 166 -12.25 4.96 9.27
N GLU A 167 -13.52 5.25 9.05
CA GLU A 167 -14.44 5.80 10.04
C GLU A 167 -15.58 4.81 10.37
N GLY A 168 -15.92 4.67 11.63
CA GLY A 168 -17.04 3.86 12.06
C GLY A 168 -17.44 4.18 13.50
N GLY A 169 -18.73 4.42 13.71
CA GLY A 169 -19.24 4.87 14.99
C GLY A 169 -18.66 6.22 15.41
N ASP A 170 -18.01 6.24 16.55
CA ASP A 170 -17.28 7.39 17.12
C ASP A 170 -15.75 7.24 17.00
N ARG A 171 -15.29 6.22 16.30
CA ARG A 171 -13.87 5.90 16.12
C ARG A 171 -13.39 6.19 14.72
N ARG A 172 -12.09 6.43 14.64
CA ARG A 172 -11.36 6.63 13.38
C ARG A 172 -10.02 5.89 13.48
N VAL A 173 -9.65 5.19 12.41
CA VAL A 173 -8.35 4.56 12.24
C VAL A 173 -7.66 5.20 11.04
N VAL A 174 -6.38 5.49 11.17
CA VAL A 174 -5.55 6.01 10.08
C VAL A 174 -4.51 4.97 9.70
N LEU A 175 -4.55 4.52 8.46
CA LEU A 175 -3.50 3.72 7.85
C LEU A 175 -2.54 4.69 7.18
N ALA A 176 -1.48 5.01 7.91
CA ALA A 176 -0.66 6.19 7.64
C ALA A 176 0.40 5.97 6.55
N GLY A 177 0.57 4.73 6.05
CA GLY A 177 1.66 4.41 5.13
C GLY A 177 3.02 4.78 5.72
N GLN A 178 3.89 5.37 4.91
CA GLN A 178 5.22 5.83 5.33
C GLN A 178 5.29 7.33 5.73
N CYS A 179 4.16 7.98 6.03
CA CYS A 179 4.25 9.30 6.67
C CYS A 179 4.70 9.23 8.14
N VAL A 180 4.72 8.01 8.72
CA VAL A 180 5.23 7.75 10.07
C VAL A 180 6.15 6.52 10.03
N PHE A 181 7.41 6.67 10.45
CA PHE A 181 8.31 5.55 10.69
C PHE A 181 8.17 5.07 12.14
N LEU A 182 8.24 3.76 12.37
CA LEU A 182 8.13 3.15 13.70
C LEU A 182 9.10 3.74 14.74
N SER A 183 10.24 4.27 14.31
CA SER A 183 11.24 4.90 15.17
C SER A 183 10.88 6.33 15.61
N LEU A 184 9.83 6.94 15.07
CA LEU A 184 9.41 8.32 15.37
C LEU A 184 8.14 8.39 16.23
N ILE A 185 7.58 7.25 16.65
CA ILE A 185 6.44 7.22 17.58
C ILE A 185 6.98 7.34 19.01
N HIS A 186 7.47 8.51 19.34
CA HIS A 186 7.58 8.94 20.72
C HIS A 186 6.58 10.08 20.92
N ILE A 187 5.39 9.71 21.32
CA ILE A 187 4.39 10.63 21.90
C ILE A 187 4.31 10.32 23.38
#